data_2a309e45e3cae09edd9a911c3274dfdb
#
_entry.id   2a309e45e3cae09edd9a911c3274dfdb
#
_cell.length_a   1.000
_cell.length_b   1.000
_cell.length_c   1.000
_cell.angle_alpha   90.00
_cell.angle_beta   90.00
_cell.angle_gamma   90.00
#
_symmetry.space_group_name_H-M   'P 1'
#
loop_
_entity.id
_entity.type
_entity.pdbx_description
1 polymer ?
#
loop_
_entity_poly.entity_id
_entity_poly.type
_entity_poly.pdbx_seq_one_letter_code
_entity_poly.pdbx_strand_id
1 'polypeptide(L)'
;MDYKQLTPMQTLSIIESYNQDITELPKLHKEFGGGMARNGSGLVYENLIKRTCNALDLDAKKNDYKRTEEVNGHCLKNLQVDWHVYKDGKMIKAIESKTYLDACYLKRAVMDFIELEQSPEVPDNVEYAVFAGQNACGKDAFAYYPAFFKKITGKEVKIFFVNPTRKRSSSRPIYNELFQDDFKLDSTVYNEFINWLN
;
A
#
# COMPACT_ATOMS: atom_id res chain seq x y z
N MET A 1 8.69 -14.83 -19.61
CA MET A 1 9.10 -13.54 -19.00
C MET A 1 10.02 -13.88 -17.85
N ASP A 2 11.24 -13.37 -17.89
CA ASP A 2 12.15 -13.57 -16.76
C ASP A 2 11.71 -12.65 -15.62
N TYR A 3 11.29 -13.25 -14.53
CA TYR A 3 10.97 -12.52 -13.30
C TYR A 3 12.27 -12.18 -12.58
N LYS A 4 12.49 -10.88 -12.31
CA LYS A 4 13.65 -10.45 -11.57
C LYS A 4 13.44 -10.76 -10.09
N GLN A 5 14.24 -11.68 -9.55
CA GLN A 5 14.26 -11.94 -8.12
C GLN A 5 15.20 -10.97 -7.41
N LEU A 6 14.77 -10.47 -6.26
CA LEU A 6 15.67 -9.72 -5.38
C LEU A 6 16.74 -10.66 -4.82
N THR A 7 17.97 -10.22 -4.87
CA THR A 7 19.05 -10.92 -4.14
C THR A 7 18.83 -10.77 -2.63
N PRO A 8 19.34 -11.69 -1.81
CA PRO A 8 19.28 -11.55 -0.34
C PRO A 8 19.85 -10.21 0.15
N MET A 9 20.90 -9.71 -0.50
CA MET A 9 21.55 -8.44 -0.16
C MET A 9 20.64 -7.23 -0.48
N GLN A 10 19.94 -7.24 -1.61
CA GLN A 10 18.96 -6.19 -1.95
C GLN A 10 17.79 -6.20 -0.97
N THR A 11 17.25 -7.36 -0.64
CA THR A 11 16.18 -7.51 0.34
C THR A 11 16.61 -6.99 1.71
N LEU A 12 17.81 -7.35 2.17
CA LEU A 12 18.36 -6.86 3.44
C LEU A 12 18.49 -5.34 3.45
N SER A 13 19.08 -4.75 2.42
CA SER A 13 19.23 -3.28 2.31
C SER A 13 17.91 -2.54 2.33
N ILE A 14 16.85 -3.08 1.70
CA ILE A 14 15.51 -2.49 1.75
C ILE A 14 14.94 -2.56 3.17
N ILE A 15 15.09 -3.70 3.86
CA ILE A 15 14.62 -3.89 5.24
C ILE A 15 15.39 -2.97 6.21
N GLU A 16 16.69 -2.82 6.05
CA GLU A 16 17.49 -1.89 6.86
C GLU A 16 17.03 -0.45 6.68
N SER A 17 16.79 -0.03 5.44
CA SER A 17 16.25 1.29 5.14
C SER A 17 14.85 1.50 5.72
N TYR A 18 13.98 0.49 5.67
CA TYR A 18 12.67 0.51 6.32
C TYR A 18 12.80 0.67 7.84
N ASN A 19 13.69 -0.09 8.48
CA ASN A 19 13.94 0.02 9.92
C ASN A 19 14.47 1.41 10.31
N GLN A 20 15.34 2.00 9.47
CA GLN A 20 15.83 3.36 9.67
C GLN A 20 14.69 4.39 9.59
N ASP A 21 13.81 4.30 8.58
CA ASP A 21 12.65 5.19 8.46
C ASP A 21 11.77 5.12 9.73
N ILE A 22 11.58 3.93 10.31
CA ILE A 22 10.81 3.74 11.55
C ILE A 22 11.49 4.42 12.74
N THR A 23 12.82 4.34 12.86
CA THR A 23 13.54 4.95 13.99
C THR A 23 13.44 6.47 14.03
N GLU A 24 13.11 7.11 12.90
CA GLU A 24 12.90 8.55 12.83
C GLU A 24 11.50 8.99 13.32
N LEU A 25 10.50 8.09 13.36
CA LEU A 25 9.12 8.45 13.75
C LEU A 25 9.00 9.04 15.16
N PRO A 26 9.67 8.52 16.21
CA PRO A 26 9.65 9.12 17.54
C PRO A 26 10.23 10.53 17.57
N LYS A 27 11.26 10.80 16.77
CA LYS A 27 11.87 12.14 16.67
C LYS A 27 10.88 13.11 16.02
N LEU A 28 10.25 12.72 14.91
CA LEU A 28 9.22 13.53 14.25
C LEU A 28 8.05 13.84 15.21
N HIS A 29 7.66 12.88 16.04
CA HIS A 29 6.61 13.11 17.04
C HIS A 29 7.03 14.13 18.09
N LYS A 30 8.27 14.02 18.59
CA LYS A 30 8.80 14.90 19.63
C LYS A 30 8.96 16.35 19.13
N GLU A 31 9.41 16.51 17.87
CA GLU A 31 9.70 17.82 17.32
C GLU A 31 8.47 18.53 16.73
N PHE A 32 7.57 17.80 16.07
CA PHE A 32 6.49 18.35 15.27
C PHE A 32 5.08 17.86 15.66
N GLY A 33 4.99 17.01 16.67
CA GLY A 33 3.72 16.49 17.17
C GLY A 33 3.12 15.34 16.35
N GLY A 34 1.97 14.83 16.82
CA GLY A 34 1.37 13.60 16.33
C GLY A 34 0.86 13.63 14.88
N GLY A 35 0.58 14.80 14.33
CA GLY A 35 0.17 14.96 12.93
C GLY A 35 1.30 14.60 11.97
N MET A 36 2.48 15.16 12.19
CA MET A 36 3.67 14.90 11.37
C MET A 36 4.14 13.44 11.50
N ALA A 37 4.09 12.88 12.72
CA ALA A 37 4.45 11.48 12.91
C ALA A 37 3.47 10.51 12.20
N ARG A 38 2.16 10.85 12.14
CA ARG A 38 1.19 10.08 11.34
C ARG A 38 1.48 10.12 9.86
N ASN A 39 1.81 11.29 9.33
CA ASN A 39 2.23 11.43 7.93
C ASN A 39 3.54 10.66 7.68
N GLY A 40 4.51 10.75 8.60
CA GLY A 40 5.75 10.00 8.54
C GLY A 40 5.52 8.49 8.52
N SER A 41 4.59 7.96 9.34
CA SER A 41 4.28 6.53 9.32
C SER A 41 3.64 6.05 8.00
N GLY A 42 2.87 6.89 7.33
CA GLY A 42 2.39 6.61 5.96
C GLY A 42 3.56 6.52 4.98
N LEU A 43 4.47 7.48 5.04
CA LEU A 43 5.66 7.53 4.18
C LEU A 43 6.59 6.31 4.34
N VAL A 44 6.67 5.72 5.52
CA VAL A 44 7.48 4.49 5.74
C VAL A 44 7.03 3.35 4.81
N TYR A 45 5.72 3.10 4.74
CA TYR A 45 5.17 2.06 3.87
C TYR A 45 5.26 2.43 2.40
N GLU A 46 5.01 3.69 2.06
CA GLU A 46 5.17 4.20 0.71
C GLU A 46 6.62 4.05 0.22
N ASN A 47 7.60 4.39 1.06
CA ASN A 47 9.02 4.22 0.77
C ASN A 47 9.39 2.76 0.58
N LEU A 48 8.84 1.86 1.41
CA LEU A 48 9.07 0.42 1.28
C LEU A 48 8.59 -0.10 -0.06
N ILE A 49 7.36 0.25 -0.48
CA ILE A 49 6.81 -0.11 -1.79
C ILE A 49 7.71 0.41 -2.91
N LYS A 50 8.05 1.70 -2.88
CA LYS A 50 8.87 2.33 -3.92
C LYS A 50 10.25 1.69 -4.05
N ARG A 51 10.95 1.45 -2.92
CA ARG A 51 12.26 0.81 -2.92
C ARG A 51 12.19 -0.61 -3.48
N THR A 52 11.14 -1.36 -3.12
CA THR A 52 10.91 -2.71 -3.64
C THR A 52 10.69 -2.70 -5.14
N CYS A 53 9.80 -1.85 -5.64
CA CYS A 53 9.55 -1.71 -7.07
C CYS A 53 10.82 -1.32 -7.83
N ASN A 54 11.58 -0.34 -7.35
CA ASN A 54 12.84 0.08 -7.99
C ASN A 54 13.86 -1.06 -8.05
N ALA A 55 13.98 -1.87 -7.00
CA ALA A 55 14.90 -3.00 -6.98
C ALA A 55 14.48 -4.13 -7.94
N LEU A 56 13.20 -4.20 -8.29
CA LEU A 56 12.64 -5.10 -9.30
C LEU A 56 12.61 -4.51 -10.72
N ASP A 57 13.18 -3.32 -10.94
CA ASP A 57 13.13 -2.56 -12.21
C ASP A 57 11.70 -2.21 -12.64
N LEU A 58 10.80 -2.03 -11.67
CA LEU A 58 9.45 -1.56 -11.89
C LEU A 58 9.36 -0.05 -11.65
N ASP A 59 8.63 0.65 -12.52
CA ASP A 59 8.41 2.08 -12.38
C ASP A 59 7.15 2.34 -11.54
N ALA A 60 7.35 2.69 -10.27
CA ALA A 60 6.26 3.02 -9.35
C ALA A 60 6.05 4.53 -9.28
N LYS A 61 4.89 4.99 -9.73
CA LYS A 61 4.48 6.39 -9.76
C LYS A 61 3.34 6.66 -8.79
N LYS A 62 3.47 7.72 -8.03
CA LYS A 62 2.45 8.12 -7.05
C LYS A 62 1.36 8.95 -7.74
N ASN A 63 0.10 8.57 -7.56
CA ASN A 63 -1.07 9.30 -8.08
C ASN A 63 -0.94 9.69 -9.57
N ASP A 64 -0.34 8.81 -10.39
CA ASP A 64 0.00 9.15 -11.78
C ASP A 64 -1.18 9.06 -12.75
N TYR A 65 -2.18 8.25 -12.41
CA TYR A 65 -3.33 8.05 -13.28
C TYR A 65 -4.27 9.27 -13.25
N LYS A 66 -4.52 9.84 -14.41
CA LYS A 66 -5.47 10.95 -14.59
C LYS A 66 -6.65 10.47 -15.39
N ARG A 67 -7.85 10.61 -14.83
CA ARG A 67 -9.07 10.37 -15.58
C ARG A 67 -9.27 11.38 -16.69
N THR A 68 -9.72 10.88 -17.82
CA THR A 68 -10.23 11.68 -18.94
C THR A 68 -11.75 11.62 -19.04
N GLU A 69 -12.39 10.65 -18.36
CA GLU A 69 -13.83 10.42 -18.42
C GLU A 69 -14.61 11.51 -17.70
N GLU A 70 -15.63 12.04 -18.38
CA GLU A 70 -16.57 13.00 -17.83
C GLU A 70 -17.93 12.34 -17.55
N VAL A 71 -18.48 12.58 -16.38
CA VAL A 71 -19.85 12.20 -16.04
C VAL A 71 -20.69 13.47 -15.89
N ASN A 72 -21.63 13.67 -16.79
CA ASN A 72 -22.48 14.88 -16.83
C ASN A 72 -21.68 16.20 -16.85
N GLY A 73 -20.58 16.25 -17.59
CA GLY A 73 -19.72 17.43 -17.70
C GLY A 73 -18.79 17.65 -16.50
N HIS A 74 -18.72 16.69 -15.57
CA HIS A 74 -17.84 16.71 -14.41
C HIS A 74 -16.75 15.64 -14.54
N CYS A 75 -15.49 16.03 -14.48
CA CYS A 75 -14.35 15.13 -14.47
C CYS A 75 -13.69 15.09 -13.08
N LEU A 76 -13.63 13.91 -12.48
CA LEU A 76 -12.82 13.68 -11.28
C LEU A 76 -11.39 13.34 -11.73
N LYS A 77 -10.57 14.38 -11.88
CA LYS A 77 -9.24 14.30 -12.54
C LYS A 77 -8.21 13.40 -11.84
N ASN A 78 -8.38 13.14 -10.55
CA ASN A 78 -7.39 12.39 -9.77
C ASN A 78 -8.06 11.19 -9.11
N LEU A 79 -7.75 9.97 -9.58
CA LEU A 79 -7.96 8.77 -8.80
C LEU A 79 -6.87 8.69 -7.74
N GLN A 80 -7.29 8.59 -6.48
CA GLN A 80 -6.38 8.62 -5.34
C GLN A 80 -5.86 7.22 -4.96
N VAL A 81 -5.47 6.41 -5.94
CA VAL A 81 -4.68 5.21 -5.65
C VAL A 81 -3.23 5.64 -5.42
N ASP A 82 -2.64 5.23 -4.30
CA ASP A 82 -1.33 5.73 -3.88
C ASP A 82 -0.23 5.41 -4.90
N TRP A 83 -0.21 4.20 -5.47
CA TRP A 83 0.82 3.76 -6.39
C TRP A 83 0.25 3.09 -7.64
N HIS A 84 0.73 3.55 -8.79
CA HIS A 84 0.57 2.90 -10.09
C HIS A 84 1.93 2.33 -10.50
N VAL A 85 2.00 1.02 -10.70
CA VAL A 85 3.24 0.31 -11.02
C VAL A 85 3.23 -0.09 -12.47
N TYR A 86 4.29 0.28 -13.18
CA TYR A 86 4.46 0.06 -14.61
C TYR A 86 5.62 -0.87 -14.89
N LYS A 87 5.47 -1.68 -15.91
CA LYS A 87 6.53 -2.46 -16.55
C LYS A 87 6.47 -2.21 -18.05
N ASP A 88 7.60 -1.84 -18.65
CA ASP A 88 7.70 -1.52 -20.09
C ASP A 88 6.64 -0.49 -20.56
N GLY A 89 6.37 0.52 -19.71
CA GLY A 89 5.43 1.60 -19.97
C GLY A 89 3.95 1.22 -19.82
N LYS A 90 3.61 -0.02 -19.46
CA LYS A 90 2.25 -0.48 -19.20
C LYS A 90 1.97 -0.61 -17.72
N MET A 91 0.85 -0.10 -17.25
CA MET A 91 0.40 -0.33 -15.87
C MET A 91 0.11 -1.81 -15.66
N ILE A 92 0.69 -2.38 -14.60
CA ILE A 92 0.52 -3.80 -14.25
C ILE A 92 -0.07 -4.00 -12.87
N LYS A 93 0.16 -3.07 -11.93
CA LYS A 93 -0.35 -3.15 -10.56
C LYS A 93 -0.82 -1.77 -10.09
N ALA A 94 -1.85 -1.77 -9.23
CA ALA A 94 -2.31 -0.62 -8.48
C ALA A 94 -2.31 -0.95 -6.99
N ILE A 95 -1.69 -0.11 -6.16
CA ILE A 95 -1.45 -0.40 -4.74
C ILE A 95 -1.91 0.77 -3.89
N GLU A 96 -2.74 0.47 -2.90
CA GLU A 96 -3.11 1.39 -1.84
C GLU A 96 -2.27 1.11 -0.59
N SER A 97 -1.64 2.14 -0.02
CA SER A 97 -0.76 2.02 1.14
C SER A 97 -1.42 2.58 2.39
N LYS A 98 -1.43 1.82 3.48
CA LYS A 98 -2.04 2.24 4.75
C LYS A 98 -1.19 1.82 5.95
N THR A 99 -1.07 2.72 6.92
CA THR A 99 -0.45 2.38 8.21
C THR A 99 -1.25 1.31 8.95
N TYR A 100 -2.57 1.39 8.86
CA TYR A 100 -3.52 0.38 9.33
C TYR A 100 -4.73 0.34 8.40
N LEU A 101 -5.36 -0.81 8.30
CA LEU A 101 -6.54 -1.02 7.47
C LEU A 101 -7.76 -1.25 8.34
N ASP A 102 -8.64 -0.27 8.43
CA ASP A 102 -9.98 -0.43 9.00
C ASP A 102 -11.06 -0.53 7.90
N ALA A 103 -12.31 -0.72 8.30
CA ALA A 103 -13.42 -0.89 7.36
C ALA A 103 -13.61 0.34 6.44
N CYS A 104 -13.36 1.54 6.95
CA CYS A 104 -13.49 2.77 6.18
C CYS A 104 -12.41 2.87 5.09
N TYR A 105 -11.14 2.60 5.47
CA TYR A 105 -10.03 2.62 4.52
C TYR A 105 -10.12 1.47 3.50
N LEU A 106 -10.55 0.27 3.92
CA LEU A 106 -10.76 -0.83 3.00
C LEU A 106 -11.87 -0.52 1.99
N LYS A 107 -13.00 0.04 2.46
CA LYS A 107 -14.08 0.49 1.57
C LYS A 107 -13.56 1.48 0.53
N ARG A 108 -12.82 2.50 0.99
CA ARG A 108 -12.28 3.54 0.11
C ARG A 108 -11.33 2.94 -0.94
N ALA A 109 -10.37 2.14 -0.52
CA ALA A 109 -9.44 1.48 -1.44
C ALA A 109 -10.17 0.64 -2.51
N VAL A 110 -11.17 -0.13 -2.10
CA VAL A 110 -11.97 -0.94 -3.03
C VAL A 110 -12.75 -0.07 -4.02
N MET A 111 -13.33 1.04 -3.56
CA MET A 111 -14.04 1.95 -4.46
C MET A 111 -13.09 2.64 -5.44
N ASP A 112 -11.93 3.11 -4.97
CA ASP A 112 -10.90 3.71 -5.84
C ASP A 112 -10.40 2.69 -6.90
N PHE A 113 -10.25 1.41 -6.53
CA PHE A 113 -9.91 0.34 -7.47
C PHE A 113 -11.01 0.02 -8.48
N ILE A 114 -12.30 0.01 -8.07
CA ILE A 114 -13.42 -0.17 -8.99
C ILE A 114 -13.44 0.96 -10.02
N GLU A 115 -13.27 2.18 -9.56
CA GLU A 115 -13.22 3.34 -10.43
C GLU A 115 -12.03 3.30 -11.40
N LEU A 116 -10.87 2.84 -10.94
CA LEU A 116 -9.71 2.64 -11.80
C LEU A 116 -9.97 1.56 -12.85
N GLU A 117 -10.52 0.41 -12.45
CA GLU A 117 -10.82 -0.71 -13.34
C GLU A 117 -11.85 -0.39 -14.41
N GLN A 118 -12.78 0.51 -14.11
CA GLN A 118 -13.80 0.96 -15.07
C GLN A 118 -13.27 1.99 -16.07
N SER A 119 -12.06 2.47 -15.88
CA SER A 119 -11.47 3.47 -16.78
C SER A 119 -10.95 2.81 -18.06
N PRO A 120 -11.37 3.28 -19.25
CA PRO A 120 -11.08 2.62 -20.53
C PRO A 120 -9.60 2.56 -20.90
N GLU A 121 -8.77 3.37 -20.25
CA GLU A 121 -7.32 3.48 -20.48
C GLU A 121 -6.52 2.51 -19.61
N VAL A 122 -7.17 1.85 -18.64
CA VAL A 122 -6.52 0.89 -17.74
C VAL A 122 -6.46 -0.49 -18.39
N PRO A 123 -5.29 -1.11 -18.49
CA PRO A 123 -5.17 -2.44 -19.09
C PRO A 123 -5.98 -3.49 -18.32
N ASP A 124 -6.61 -4.42 -19.03
CA ASP A 124 -7.43 -5.50 -18.44
C ASP A 124 -6.65 -6.40 -17.46
N ASN A 125 -5.33 -6.45 -17.56
CA ASN A 125 -4.47 -7.31 -16.75
C ASN A 125 -3.90 -6.63 -15.49
N VAL A 126 -4.37 -5.44 -15.14
CA VAL A 126 -3.94 -4.78 -13.89
C VAL A 126 -4.42 -5.56 -12.68
N GLU A 127 -3.52 -5.78 -11.73
CA GLU A 127 -3.82 -6.42 -10.45
C GLU A 127 -3.80 -5.38 -9.31
N TYR A 128 -4.55 -5.66 -8.25
CA TYR A 128 -4.87 -4.71 -7.19
C TYR A 128 -4.42 -5.23 -5.83
N ALA A 129 -3.78 -4.37 -5.03
CA ALA A 129 -3.42 -4.71 -3.66
C ALA A 129 -3.58 -3.56 -2.68
N VAL A 130 -3.91 -3.93 -1.44
CA VAL A 130 -3.74 -3.07 -0.27
C VAL A 130 -2.51 -3.55 0.50
N PHE A 131 -1.54 -2.65 0.66
CA PHE A 131 -0.34 -2.87 1.45
C PHE A 131 -0.47 -2.11 2.76
N ALA A 132 -0.63 -2.82 3.87
CA ALA A 132 -0.93 -2.20 5.16
C ALA A 132 -0.05 -2.73 6.28
N GLY A 133 0.21 -1.87 7.28
CA GLY A 133 0.95 -2.29 8.47
C GLY A 133 0.16 -3.33 9.26
N GLN A 134 -1.07 -3.01 9.67
CA GLN A 134 -1.86 -3.89 10.53
C GLN A 134 -3.32 -3.99 10.10
N ASN A 135 -3.96 -5.08 10.49
CA ASN A 135 -5.40 -5.28 10.35
C ASN A 135 -6.16 -4.67 11.55
N ALA A 136 -7.01 -3.69 11.28
CA ALA A 136 -7.96 -3.11 12.22
C ALA A 136 -9.41 -3.26 11.73
N CYS A 137 -9.62 -4.05 10.69
CA CYS A 137 -10.91 -4.28 10.05
C CYS A 137 -11.71 -5.35 10.79
N GLY A 138 -13.00 -5.12 10.99
CA GLY A 138 -13.93 -6.16 11.48
C GLY A 138 -14.08 -7.28 10.44
N LYS A 139 -14.34 -8.50 10.90
CA LYS A 139 -14.43 -9.70 10.05
C LYS A 139 -15.39 -9.54 8.88
N ASP A 140 -16.57 -8.97 9.11
CA ASP A 140 -17.60 -8.83 8.08
C ASP A 140 -17.18 -7.87 6.98
N ALA A 141 -16.63 -6.70 7.33
CA ALA A 141 -16.15 -5.73 6.36
C ALA A 141 -14.94 -6.28 5.58
N PHE A 142 -14.05 -7.00 6.27
CA PHE A 142 -12.90 -7.63 5.65
C PHE A 142 -13.26 -8.71 4.63
N ALA A 143 -14.32 -9.46 4.88
CA ALA A 143 -14.86 -10.44 3.93
C ALA A 143 -15.66 -9.78 2.79
N TYR A 144 -16.46 -8.75 3.14
CA TYR A 144 -17.40 -8.15 2.21
C TYR A 144 -16.74 -7.35 1.08
N TYR A 145 -15.82 -6.40 1.41
CA TYR A 145 -15.31 -5.49 0.40
C TYR A 145 -14.46 -6.14 -0.70
N PRO A 146 -13.55 -7.09 -0.42
CA PRO A 146 -12.87 -7.84 -1.48
C PRO A 146 -13.82 -8.69 -2.33
N ALA A 147 -14.86 -9.31 -1.72
CA ALA A 147 -15.88 -10.06 -2.45
C ALA A 147 -16.72 -9.14 -3.34
N PHE A 148 -17.05 -7.93 -2.87
CA PHE A 148 -17.76 -6.93 -3.64
C PHE A 148 -16.91 -6.46 -4.84
N PHE A 149 -15.62 -6.20 -4.67
CA PHE A 149 -14.71 -5.88 -5.78
C PHE A 149 -14.72 -6.99 -6.83
N LYS A 150 -14.54 -8.24 -6.39
CA LYS A 150 -14.55 -9.40 -7.30
C LYS A 150 -15.88 -9.54 -8.04
N LYS A 151 -17.00 -9.28 -7.38
CA LYS A 151 -18.33 -9.31 -8.02
C LYS A 151 -18.48 -8.27 -9.12
N ILE A 152 -17.93 -7.07 -8.93
CA ILE A 152 -18.08 -5.96 -9.89
C ILE A 152 -17.08 -6.08 -11.05
N THR A 153 -15.83 -6.46 -10.76
CA THR A 153 -14.72 -6.41 -11.72
C THR A 153 -14.28 -7.76 -12.26
N GLY A 154 -14.69 -8.85 -11.60
CA GLY A 154 -14.17 -10.20 -11.88
C GLY A 154 -12.77 -10.47 -11.32
N LYS A 155 -12.10 -9.46 -10.75
CA LYS A 155 -10.72 -9.52 -10.26
C LYS A 155 -10.65 -9.63 -8.73
N GLU A 156 -9.48 -9.94 -8.22
CA GLU A 156 -9.23 -10.04 -6.77
C GLU A 156 -8.38 -8.87 -6.27
N VAL A 157 -8.62 -8.45 -5.03
CA VAL A 157 -7.75 -7.56 -4.28
C VAL A 157 -6.87 -8.39 -3.36
N LYS A 158 -5.55 -8.28 -3.49
CA LYS A 158 -4.61 -8.84 -2.52
C LYS A 158 -4.47 -7.90 -1.33
N ILE A 159 -4.31 -8.44 -0.12
CA ILE A 159 -4.10 -7.64 1.09
C ILE A 159 -2.89 -8.20 1.83
N PHE A 160 -1.89 -7.34 2.02
CA PHE A 160 -0.63 -7.67 2.70
C PHE A 160 -0.55 -6.90 4.02
N PHE A 161 -0.52 -7.62 5.15
CA PHE A 161 -0.30 -7.04 6.48
C PHE A 161 1.12 -7.30 6.93
N VAL A 162 1.98 -6.31 6.73
CA VAL A 162 3.44 -6.47 6.96
C VAL A 162 3.87 -6.35 8.42
N ASN A 163 2.97 -5.91 9.31
CA ASN A 163 3.20 -5.87 10.76
C ASN A 163 2.02 -6.53 11.50
N PRO A 164 1.79 -7.84 11.31
CA PRO A 164 0.57 -8.52 11.80
C PRO A 164 0.47 -8.57 13.33
N THR A 165 1.60 -8.48 14.05
CA THR A 165 1.65 -8.50 15.51
C THR A 165 1.29 -7.15 16.13
N ARG A 166 1.29 -6.07 15.36
CA ARG A 166 0.94 -4.74 15.84
C ARG A 166 -0.53 -4.66 16.22
N LYS A 167 -0.79 -4.39 17.50
CA LYS A 167 -2.14 -4.14 18.00
C LYS A 167 -2.41 -2.65 18.06
N ARG A 168 -3.43 -2.18 17.36
CA ARG A 168 -3.93 -0.82 17.52
C ARG A 168 -4.47 -0.66 18.95
N SER A 169 -3.89 0.25 19.72
CA SER A 169 -4.46 0.71 20.98
C SER A 169 -4.91 2.16 20.80
N SER A 170 -6.19 2.43 21.04
CA SER A 170 -6.73 3.79 21.02
C SER A 170 -6.16 4.69 22.12
N SER A 171 -5.57 4.10 23.16
CA SER A 171 -5.02 4.78 24.32
C SER A 171 -3.50 4.95 24.28
N ARG A 172 -2.79 4.36 23.32
CA ARG A 172 -1.34 4.55 23.19
C ARG A 172 -1.05 5.83 22.42
N PRO A 173 -0.20 6.71 22.95
CA PRO A 173 0.51 7.65 22.08
C PRO A 173 1.24 6.81 21.03
N ILE A 174 0.83 6.98 19.79
CA ILE A 174 1.22 6.14 18.65
C ILE A 174 2.74 6.13 18.41
N TYR A 175 3.52 6.92 19.16
CA TYR A 175 4.92 7.20 18.85
C TYR A 175 5.78 7.38 20.11
N ASN A 176 5.76 6.40 21.01
CA ASN A 176 6.73 6.34 22.11
C ASN A 176 7.84 5.30 21.81
N GLU A 177 8.88 5.30 22.61
CA GLU A 177 10.10 4.49 22.41
C GLU A 177 9.87 2.97 22.31
N LEU A 178 8.73 2.46 22.77
CA LEU A 178 8.33 1.04 22.70
C LEU A 178 7.85 0.61 21.30
N PHE A 179 7.89 1.49 20.35
CA PHE A 179 7.24 1.37 19.05
C PHE A 179 7.99 0.55 18.00
N GLN A 180 9.29 0.33 18.19
CA GLN A 180 10.11 -0.37 17.20
C GLN A 180 9.64 -1.81 16.95
N ASP A 181 9.22 -2.51 18.02
CA ASP A 181 8.72 -3.88 17.92
C ASP A 181 7.37 -3.97 17.20
N ASP A 182 6.54 -2.92 17.29
CA ASP A 182 5.23 -2.85 16.63
C ASP A 182 5.34 -2.73 15.11
N PHE A 183 6.47 -2.25 14.59
CA PHE A 183 6.74 -2.08 13.17
C PHE A 183 7.64 -3.18 12.60
N LYS A 184 7.92 -4.24 13.38
CA LYS A 184 8.73 -5.35 12.88
C LYS A 184 8.08 -5.95 11.63
N LEU A 185 8.84 -5.92 10.54
CA LEU A 185 8.38 -6.43 9.26
C LEU A 185 8.25 -7.96 9.32
N ASP A 186 7.10 -8.49 8.92
CA ASP A 186 6.93 -9.91 8.68
C ASP A 186 7.57 -10.28 7.35
N SER A 187 8.70 -10.99 7.43
CA SER A 187 9.47 -11.36 6.24
C SER A 187 8.70 -12.30 5.30
N THR A 188 7.79 -13.13 5.82
CA THR A 188 6.99 -14.03 5.00
C THR A 188 6.01 -13.24 4.15
N VAL A 189 5.22 -12.36 4.78
CA VAL A 189 4.27 -11.50 4.07
C VAL A 189 4.98 -10.55 3.11
N TYR A 190 6.14 -10.02 3.51
CA TYR A 190 6.91 -9.15 2.63
C TYR A 190 7.46 -9.89 1.40
N ASN A 191 7.90 -11.14 1.55
CA ASN A 191 8.30 -11.97 0.41
C ASN A 191 7.11 -12.33 -0.49
N GLU A 192 5.93 -12.59 0.07
CA GLU A 192 4.70 -12.76 -0.71
C GLU A 192 4.37 -11.51 -1.54
N PHE A 193 4.55 -10.32 -0.97
CA PHE A 193 4.38 -9.06 -1.70
C PHE A 193 5.40 -8.91 -2.83
N ILE A 194 6.69 -9.19 -2.60
CA ILE A 194 7.74 -9.19 -3.63
C ILE A 194 7.36 -10.15 -4.78
N ASN A 195 6.93 -11.37 -4.44
CA ASN A 195 6.53 -12.35 -5.44
C ASN A 195 5.29 -11.92 -6.23
N TRP A 196 4.35 -11.22 -5.59
CA TRP A 196 3.17 -10.69 -6.28
C TRP A 196 3.52 -9.53 -7.23
N LEU A 197 4.53 -8.72 -6.92
CA LEU A 197 4.99 -7.65 -7.81
C LEU A 197 5.60 -8.15 -9.10
N ASN A 198 6.24 -9.33 -9.08
CA ASN A 198 6.82 -10.00 -10.25
C ASN A 198 5.75 -10.60 -11.16
#